data_c3f0c5dce2900252e9b36822848653fa
#
_entry.id   c3f0c5dce2900252e9b36822848653fa
#
_cell.length_a   1.000
_cell.length_b   1.000
_cell.length_c   1.000
_cell.angle_alpha   90.00
_cell.angle_beta   90.00
_cell.angle_gamma   90.00
#
_symmetry.space_group_name_H-M   'P 1'
#
loop_
_entity.id
_entity.type
_entity.pdbx_description
1 polymer ?
#
loop_
_entity_poly.entity_id
_entity_poly.type
_entity_poly.pdbx_seq_one_letter_code
_entity_poly.pdbx_strand_id
1 'polypeptide(L)'
;MKKRKDGRYQSSVTIVDPLTNEKKRIYVYGYTESEVIRELNRVKLNNGKELLMPTFKEWKNEWLNIKSEEVSNSTISSYKDSLRLHISPILDKYKLKDITPSLIRTVLRNIPTQRTKEYCYIIINAILNQALREDLIDKNPCINVKKPKSKPKEASIITNEEFNLLLNSAKNTQFEIILRLAFDTGMRRSEICALRWEDIDFNKNIIHVRHAIKIDRYAPTIETRFSIGEPKTDYGIRDIALTGILKLNLQKHQIQQKEFFKNKNRILSLKDFVFMSQHHSRLGNFIQPDNITHEFVKLKRKAGIKSDITFKSFRHTCLTSLAEANIPAKAIQAHAGHANASFTLNRYVHKTEQMTKSIAEYLNERNKKLTSQ
;
A
#
# COMPACT_ATOMS: atom_id res chain seq x y z
N MET A 1 14.82 -49.84 27.60
CA MET A 1 15.06 -48.37 27.67
C MET A 1 16.32 -48.07 28.44
N LYS A 2 17.00 -46.95 28.18
CA LYS A 2 18.24 -46.61 28.91
C LYS A 2 17.89 -45.82 30.16
N LYS A 3 18.35 -46.28 31.35
CA LYS A 3 18.19 -45.54 32.61
C LYS A 3 19.39 -44.57 32.75
N ARG A 4 19.09 -43.33 33.05
CA ARG A 4 20.08 -42.24 33.18
C ARG A 4 20.62 -42.19 34.61
N LYS A 5 21.72 -41.48 34.80
CA LYS A 5 22.34 -41.28 36.13
C LYS A 5 21.40 -40.49 37.08
N ASP A 6 20.46 -39.70 36.52
CA ASP A 6 19.45 -38.93 37.26
C ASP A 6 18.21 -39.78 37.66
N GLY A 7 18.23 -41.09 37.44
CA GLY A 7 17.16 -42.02 37.80
C GLY A 7 16.03 -42.13 36.79
N ARG A 8 15.97 -41.26 35.77
CA ARG A 8 14.94 -41.29 34.72
C ARG A 8 15.26 -42.28 33.60
N TYR A 9 14.21 -42.86 33.02
CA TYR A 9 14.32 -43.65 31.80
C TYR A 9 14.27 -42.71 30.60
N GLN A 10 14.94 -43.06 29.53
CA GLN A 10 15.03 -42.29 28.29
C GLN A 10 14.76 -43.19 27.08
N SER A 11 13.99 -42.67 26.14
CA SER A 11 13.86 -43.23 24.80
C SER A 11 13.81 -42.10 23.76
N SER A 12 13.81 -42.44 22.47
CA SER A 12 13.74 -41.43 21.41
C SER A 12 12.93 -41.92 20.20
N VAL A 13 12.38 -40.97 19.47
CA VAL A 13 11.71 -41.20 18.17
C VAL A 13 12.23 -40.17 17.19
N THR A 14 12.38 -40.57 15.94
CA THR A 14 12.73 -39.65 14.84
C THR A 14 11.44 -39.27 14.12
N ILE A 15 11.19 -37.99 13.97
CA ILE A 15 10.02 -37.43 13.30
C ILE A 15 10.47 -36.39 12.29
N VAL A 16 9.63 -36.07 11.33
CA VAL A 16 9.88 -35.05 10.30
C VAL A 16 9.33 -33.72 10.79
N ASP A 17 10.15 -32.69 10.78
CA ASP A 17 9.75 -31.31 11.10
C ASP A 17 8.84 -30.79 10.00
N PRO A 18 7.60 -30.35 10.28
CA PRO A 18 6.65 -29.91 9.27
C PRO A 18 7.04 -28.61 8.56
N LEU A 19 7.98 -27.83 9.12
CA LEU A 19 8.44 -26.57 8.49
C LEU A 19 9.67 -26.77 7.60
N THR A 20 10.63 -27.58 8.06
CA THR A 20 11.93 -27.73 7.38
C THR A 20 12.02 -29.01 6.57
N ASN A 21 11.06 -29.94 6.74
CA ASN A 21 11.07 -31.30 6.19
C ASN A 21 12.31 -32.12 6.62
N GLU A 22 13.03 -31.67 7.65
CA GLU A 22 14.19 -32.35 8.20
C GLU A 22 13.79 -33.39 9.25
N LYS A 23 14.59 -34.48 9.33
CA LYS A 23 14.41 -35.50 10.36
C LYS A 23 14.99 -35.01 11.69
N LYS A 24 14.13 -34.83 12.70
CA LYS A 24 14.52 -34.46 14.07
C LYS A 24 14.32 -35.63 15.03
N ARG A 25 15.33 -35.87 15.87
CA ARG A 25 15.28 -36.89 16.92
C ARG A 25 14.78 -36.26 18.22
N ILE A 26 13.62 -36.74 18.68
CA ILE A 26 12.99 -36.29 19.95
C ILE A 26 13.28 -37.31 21.04
N TYR A 27 13.71 -36.83 22.20
CA TYR A 27 13.94 -37.63 23.37
C TYR A 27 12.78 -37.45 24.34
N VAL A 28 12.29 -38.59 24.87
CA VAL A 28 11.26 -38.65 25.92
C VAL A 28 11.81 -39.23 27.18
N TYR A 29 11.40 -38.70 28.32
CA TYR A 29 11.90 -39.05 29.64
C TYR A 29 10.71 -39.34 30.58
N GLY A 30 10.95 -40.23 31.55
CA GLY A 30 9.97 -40.56 32.62
C GLY A 30 10.66 -41.25 33.80
N TYR A 31 10.03 -41.23 34.92
CA TYR A 31 10.55 -41.92 36.10
C TYR A 31 10.28 -43.41 36.07
N THR A 32 9.30 -43.84 35.25
CA THR A 32 8.97 -45.26 35.00
C THR A 32 9.07 -45.58 33.53
N GLU A 33 9.31 -46.84 33.17
CA GLU A 33 9.29 -47.31 31.78
C GLU A 33 7.91 -47.10 31.13
N SER A 34 6.83 -47.34 31.89
CA SER A 34 5.46 -47.13 31.43
C SER A 34 5.16 -45.69 31.09
N GLU A 35 5.67 -44.73 31.83
CA GLU A 35 5.57 -43.30 31.50
C GLU A 35 6.27 -43.00 30.17
N VAL A 36 7.49 -43.50 29.96
CA VAL A 36 8.23 -43.28 28.72
C VAL A 36 7.53 -43.92 27.52
N ILE A 37 6.98 -45.14 27.68
CA ILE A 37 6.21 -45.81 26.61
C ILE A 37 4.97 -45.02 26.26
N ARG A 38 4.20 -44.55 27.27
CA ARG A 38 3.01 -43.75 27.05
C ARG A 38 3.32 -42.46 26.30
N GLU A 39 4.37 -41.75 26.72
CA GLU A 39 4.77 -40.51 26.07
C GLU A 39 5.34 -40.73 24.66
N LEU A 40 6.07 -41.84 24.46
CA LEU A 40 6.60 -42.24 23.15
C LEU A 40 5.47 -42.58 22.16
N ASN A 41 4.44 -43.28 22.66
CA ASN A 41 3.25 -43.59 21.85
C ASN A 41 2.45 -42.31 21.54
N ARG A 42 2.33 -41.39 22.49
CA ARG A 42 1.70 -40.09 22.26
C ARG A 42 2.43 -39.29 21.17
N VAL A 43 3.78 -39.26 21.23
CA VAL A 43 4.60 -38.60 20.20
C VAL A 43 4.47 -39.30 18.85
N LYS A 44 4.41 -40.63 18.81
CA LYS A 44 4.25 -41.43 17.55
C LYS A 44 2.85 -41.26 16.96
N LEU A 45 1.79 -41.33 17.76
CA LEU A 45 0.39 -41.16 17.31
C LEU A 45 0.14 -39.81 16.65
N ASN A 46 0.78 -38.78 17.16
CA ASN A 46 0.65 -37.43 16.62
C ASN A 46 1.78 -37.04 15.65
N ASN A 47 2.59 -38.01 15.16
CA ASN A 47 3.79 -37.76 14.37
C ASN A 47 4.69 -36.63 14.92
N GLY A 48 4.70 -36.46 16.25
CA GLY A 48 5.40 -35.35 16.90
C GLY A 48 4.84 -33.96 16.67
N LYS A 49 3.70 -33.83 16.00
CA LYS A 49 3.08 -32.50 15.65
C LYS A 49 2.98 -31.58 16.86
N GLU A 50 2.65 -32.09 18.05
CA GLU A 50 2.56 -31.26 19.26
C GLU A 50 3.90 -30.68 19.76
N LEU A 51 4.98 -31.46 19.63
CA LEU A 51 6.32 -31.06 20.07
C LEU A 51 7.01 -30.15 19.06
N LEU A 52 6.76 -30.39 17.78
CA LEU A 52 7.30 -29.62 16.67
C LEU A 52 6.37 -28.50 16.20
N MET A 53 5.24 -28.29 16.88
CA MET A 53 4.35 -27.19 16.55
C MET A 53 5.10 -25.85 16.63
N PRO A 54 5.17 -25.12 15.52
CA PRO A 54 5.90 -23.85 15.50
C PRO A 54 5.21 -22.79 16.37
N THR A 55 6.02 -21.88 16.87
CA THR A 55 5.53 -20.65 17.48
C THR A 55 4.96 -19.73 16.40
N PHE A 56 4.14 -18.77 16.80
CA PHE A 56 3.67 -17.73 15.88
C PHE A 56 4.83 -16.97 15.25
N LYS A 57 5.93 -16.75 16.00
CA LYS A 57 7.16 -16.10 15.52
C LYS A 57 7.79 -16.87 14.35
N GLU A 58 7.95 -18.17 14.47
CA GLU A 58 8.53 -19.02 13.43
C GLU A 58 7.62 -19.05 12.21
N TRP A 59 6.35 -19.33 12.41
CA TRP A 59 5.38 -19.45 11.33
C TRP A 59 5.13 -18.13 10.58
N LYS A 60 5.02 -16.99 11.25
CA LYS A 60 4.85 -15.70 10.57
C LYS A 60 6.03 -15.36 9.66
N ASN A 61 7.26 -15.76 10.03
CA ASN A 61 8.43 -15.53 9.19
C ASN A 61 8.35 -16.37 7.92
N GLU A 62 7.96 -17.63 8.04
CA GLU A 62 7.72 -18.49 6.88
C GLU A 62 6.58 -17.94 6.01
N TRP A 63 5.46 -17.54 6.62
CA TRP A 63 4.39 -16.89 5.91
C TRP A 63 4.82 -15.61 5.18
N LEU A 64 5.72 -14.81 5.77
CA LEU A 64 6.27 -13.63 5.10
C LEU A 64 7.14 -14.01 3.89
N ASN A 65 7.91 -15.11 3.96
CA ASN A 65 8.69 -15.62 2.83
C ASN A 65 7.74 -16.03 1.69
N ILE A 66 6.73 -16.85 1.95
CA ILE A 66 5.70 -17.23 0.98
C ILE A 66 5.05 -15.99 0.35
N LYS A 67 4.64 -15.02 1.19
CA LYS A 67 3.98 -13.80 0.70
C LYS A 67 4.89 -12.87 -0.07
N SER A 68 6.21 -12.94 0.14
CA SER A 68 7.16 -12.10 -0.60
C SER A 68 7.20 -12.43 -2.09
N GLU A 69 6.82 -13.64 -2.48
CA GLU A 69 6.72 -14.07 -3.87
C GLU A 69 5.39 -13.63 -4.53
N GLU A 70 4.34 -13.43 -3.72
CA GLU A 70 2.98 -13.14 -4.22
C GLU A 70 2.66 -11.63 -4.28
N VAL A 71 3.26 -10.82 -3.42
CA VAL A 71 2.88 -9.41 -3.28
C VAL A 71 4.07 -8.46 -3.38
N SER A 72 3.79 -7.19 -3.66
CA SER A 72 4.85 -6.16 -3.79
C SER A 72 5.61 -5.92 -2.48
N ASN A 73 6.88 -5.49 -2.57
CA ASN A 73 7.73 -5.14 -1.43
C ASN A 73 7.08 -4.10 -0.50
N SER A 74 6.31 -3.15 -1.05
CA SER A 74 5.59 -2.17 -0.23
C SER A 74 4.48 -2.81 0.62
N THR A 75 3.85 -3.89 0.13
CA THR A 75 2.85 -4.65 0.89
C THR A 75 3.54 -5.47 1.99
N ILE A 76 4.63 -6.15 1.67
CA ILE A 76 5.46 -6.87 2.66
C ILE A 76 5.96 -5.92 3.75
N SER A 77 6.44 -4.73 3.38
CA SER A 77 6.84 -3.69 4.34
C SER A 77 5.69 -3.32 5.28
N SER A 78 4.47 -3.18 4.76
CA SER A 78 3.29 -2.88 5.58
C SER A 78 2.89 -4.03 6.49
N TYR A 79 3.05 -5.28 6.05
CA TYR A 79 2.85 -6.47 6.90
C TYR A 79 3.89 -6.51 8.02
N LYS A 80 5.18 -6.33 7.71
CA LYS A 80 6.27 -6.29 8.68
C LYS A 80 6.05 -5.20 9.74
N ASP A 81 5.65 -4.00 9.34
CA ASP A 81 5.35 -2.90 10.27
C ASP A 81 4.19 -3.26 11.21
N SER A 82 3.07 -3.78 10.68
CA SER A 82 1.91 -4.17 11.47
C SER A 82 2.21 -5.32 12.42
N LEU A 83 2.96 -6.31 11.95
CA LEU A 83 3.44 -7.42 12.77
C LEU A 83 4.31 -6.89 13.90
N ARG A 84 5.36 -6.14 13.60
CA ARG A 84 6.33 -5.63 14.57
C ARG A 84 5.69 -4.74 15.64
N LEU A 85 4.81 -3.83 15.23
CA LEU A 85 4.25 -2.82 16.13
C LEU A 85 3.09 -3.33 16.97
N HIS A 86 2.26 -4.24 16.44
CA HIS A 86 0.97 -4.55 17.06
C HIS A 86 0.74 -6.03 17.36
N ILE A 87 1.24 -6.95 16.54
CA ILE A 87 0.87 -8.36 16.63
C ILE A 87 1.95 -9.16 17.37
N SER A 88 3.20 -9.03 16.96
CA SER A 88 4.34 -9.78 17.50
C SER A 88 4.57 -9.61 19.01
N PRO A 89 4.40 -8.41 19.60
CA PRO A 89 4.60 -8.25 21.04
C PRO A 89 3.73 -9.16 21.91
N ILE A 90 2.59 -9.60 21.35
CA ILE A 90 1.64 -10.45 22.08
C ILE A 90 1.72 -11.91 21.62
N LEU A 91 1.70 -12.15 20.29
CA LEU A 91 1.51 -13.52 19.76
C LEU A 91 2.80 -14.31 19.59
N ASP A 92 3.96 -13.69 19.40
CA ASP A 92 5.21 -14.39 19.03
C ASP A 92 5.63 -15.51 19.99
N LYS A 93 5.31 -15.41 21.26
CA LYS A 93 5.65 -16.37 22.29
C LYS A 93 4.76 -17.61 22.35
N TYR A 94 3.60 -17.57 21.70
CA TYR A 94 2.64 -18.67 21.72
C TYR A 94 2.88 -19.65 20.57
N LYS A 95 2.68 -20.94 20.81
CA LYS A 95 2.57 -21.93 19.74
C LYS A 95 1.26 -21.69 18.97
N LEU A 96 1.23 -22.04 17.69
CA LEU A 96 0.04 -21.80 16.85
C LEU A 96 -1.24 -22.40 17.45
N LYS A 97 -1.16 -23.60 18.03
CA LYS A 97 -2.30 -24.27 18.67
C LYS A 97 -2.85 -23.54 19.91
N ASP A 98 -2.00 -22.76 20.57
CA ASP A 98 -2.34 -22.06 21.81
C ASP A 98 -2.94 -20.66 21.54
N ILE A 99 -3.01 -20.25 20.27
CA ILE A 99 -3.62 -18.98 19.88
C ILE A 99 -5.15 -19.10 19.97
N THR A 100 -5.71 -18.39 20.95
CA THR A 100 -7.15 -18.37 21.19
C THR A 100 -7.82 -17.13 20.63
N PRO A 101 -9.16 -17.14 20.43
CA PRO A 101 -9.90 -15.93 20.09
C PRO A 101 -9.72 -14.80 21.12
N SER A 102 -9.47 -15.13 22.39
CA SER A 102 -9.21 -14.16 23.45
C SER A 102 -7.89 -13.42 23.24
N LEU A 103 -6.81 -14.13 22.87
CA LEU A 103 -5.53 -13.52 22.55
C LEU A 103 -5.62 -12.58 21.35
N ILE A 104 -6.36 -12.99 20.30
CA ILE A 104 -6.59 -12.12 19.13
C ILE A 104 -7.35 -10.85 19.54
N ARG A 105 -8.40 -10.97 20.35
CA ARG A 105 -9.11 -9.80 20.90
C ARG A 105 -8.20 -8.90 21.72
N THR A 106 -7.25 -9.47 22.49
CA THR A 106 -6.27 -8.69 23.25
C THR A 106 -5.34 -7.89 22.32
N VAL A 107 -4.83 -8.49 21.23
CA VAL A 107 -4.06 -7.76 20.21
C VAL A 107 -4.87 -6.58 19.67
N LEU A 108 -6.11 -6.84 19.23
CA LEU A 108 -6.96 -5.81 18.64
C LEU A 108 -7.34 -4.70 19.62
N ARG A 109 -7.50 -5.00 20.90
CA ARG A 109 -7.85 -4.02 21.93
C ARG A 109 -6.75 -2.99 22.16
N ASN A 110 -5.49 -3.41 22.04
CA ASN A 110 -4.31 -2.55 22.23
C ASN A 110 -4.02 -1.63 21.05
N ILE A 111 -4.75 -1.73 19.95
CA ILE A 111 -4.56 -0.90 18.76
C ILE A 111 -5.48 0.33 18.85
N PRO A 112 -4.97 1.56 18.69
CA PRO A 112 -5.78 2.76 18.93
C PRO A 112 -6.83 3.02 17.83
N THR A 113 -6.51 2.77 16.54
CA THR A 113 -7.39 3.13 15.44
C THR A 113 -8.15 1.95 14.87
N GLN A 114 -9.42 2.17 14.53
CA GLN A 114 -10.29 1.12 13.99
C GLN A 114 -9.77 0.55 12.65
N ARG A 115 -9.16 1.41 11.82
CA ARG A 115 -8.56 0.99 10.54
C ARG A 115 -7.36 0.07 10.75
N THR A 116 -6.48 0.39 11.69
CA THR A 116 -5.33 -0.46 12.02
C THR A 116 -5.78 -1.78 12.65
N LYS A 117 -6.83 -1.75 13.50
CA LYS A 117 -7.46 -2.99 14.02
C LYS A 117 -7.94 -3.90 12.89
N GLU A 118 -8.67 -3.34 11.93
CA GLU A 118 -9.16 -4.10 10.76
C GLU A 118 -8.01 -4.69 9.97
N TYR A 119 -6.97 -3.91 9.72
CA TYR A 119 -5.79 -4.36 8.96
C TYR A 119 -5.01 -5.45 9.68
N CYS A 120 -4.75 -5.30 10.98
CA CYS A 120 -4.09 -6.34 11.79
C CYS A 120 -4.92 -7.62 11.87
N TYR A 121 -6.26 -7.51 11.99
CA TYR A 121 -7.13 -8.68 11.92
C TYR A 121 -6.99 -9.43 10.59
N ILE A 122 -6.94 -8.71 9.46
CA ILE A 122 -6.76 -9.31 8.13
C ILE A 122 -5.43 -10.06 8.07
N ILE A 123 -4.35 -9.49 8.62
CA ILE A 123 -3.03 -10.13 8.64
C ILE A 123 -3.04 -11.39 9.51
N ILE A 124 -3.54 -11.30 10.75
CA ILE A 124 -3.63 -12.46 11.65
C ILE A 124 -4.46 -13.57 11.00
N ASN A 125 -5.60 -13.23 10.44
CA ASN A 125 -6.47 -14.19 9.76
C ASN A 125 -5.79 -14.84 8.54
N ALA A 126 -5.02 -14.09 7.77
CA ALA A 126 -4.27 -14.62 6.62
C ALA A 126 -3.16 -15.60 7.07
N ILE A 127 -2.41 -15.26 8.12
CA ILE A 127 -1.37 -16.12 8.70
C ILE A 127 -1.97 -17.44 9.21
N LEU A 128 -3.06 -17.35 9.97
CA LEU A 128 -3.70 -18.53 10.55
C LEU A 128 -4.48 -19.35 9.53
N ASN A 129 -5.02 -18.74 8.48
CA ASN A 129 -5.60 -19.50 7.35
C ASN A 129 -4.53 -20.25 6.56
N GLN A 130 -3.34 -19.69 6.40
CA GLN A 130 -2.25 -20.43 5.77
C GLN A 130 -1.80 -21.59 6.67
N ALA A 131 -1.69 -21.38 7.99
CA ALA A 131 -1.39 -22.44 8.94
C ALA A 131 -2.43 -23.59 8.91
N LEU A 132 -3.71 -23.25 8.69
CA LEU A 132 -4.78 -24.23 8.51
C LEU A 132 -4.61 -25.03 7.21
N ARG A 133 -4.22 -24.40 6.11
CA ARG A 133 -3.96 -25.06 4.81
C ARG A 133 -2.76 -25.99 4.84
N GLU A 134 -1.80 -25.69 5.70
CA GLU A 134 -0.58 -26.50 5.93
C GLU A 134 -0.77 -27.55 7.04
N ASP A 135 -2.02 -27.76 7.48
CA ASP A 135 -2.38 -28.71 8.55
C ASP A 135 -1.61 -28.51 9.87
N LEU A 136 -1.14 -27.28 10.13
CA LEU A 136 -0.47 -26.89 11.37
C LEU A 136 -1.48 -26.64 12.51
N ILE A 137 -2.70 -26.27 12.19
CA ILE A 137 -3.82 -26.08 13.12
C ILE A 137 -5.10 -26.67 12.55
N ASP A 138 -5.98 -27.22 13.42
CA ASP A 138 -7.24 -27.83 12.99
C ASP A 138 -8.34 -26.82 12.69
N LYS A 139 -8.25 -25.61 13.22
CA LYS A 139 -9.22 -24.52 13.03
C LYS A 139 -8.57 -23.15 13.18
N ASN A 140 -9.07 -22.19 12.42
CA ASN A 140 -8.64 -20.80 12.57
C ASN A 140 -9.43 -20.09 13.68
N PRO A 141 -8.79 -19.66 14.79
CA PRO A 141 -9.49 -18.99 15.89
C PRO A 141 -10.09 -17.63 15.52
N CYS A 142 -9.68 -17.01 14.40
CA CYS A 142 -10.26 -15.75 13.91
C CYS A 142 -11.75 -15.87 13.58
N ILE A 143 -12.27 -17.07 13.26
CA ILE A 143 -13.70 -17.30 12.98
C ILE A 143 -14.58 -16.82 14.15
N ASN A 144 -14.11 -17.00 15.39
CA ASN A 144 -14.82 -16.61 16.60
C ASN A 144 -14.49 -15.18 17.08
N VAL A 145 -13.90 -14.36 16.21
CA VAL A 145 -13.60 -12.95 16.49
C VAL A 145 -14.31 -12.08 15.47
N LYS A 146 -15.18 -11.19 15.93
CA LYS A 146 -15.86 -10.23 15.05
C LYS A 146 -14.81 -9.35 14.34
N LYS A 147 -14.78 -9.41 13.00
CA LYS A 147 -13.89 -8.57 12.20
C LYS A 147 -14.17 -7.09 12.48
N PRO A 148 -13.17 -6.31 12.90
CA PRO A 148 -13.32 -4.86 13.01
C PRO A 148 -13.66 -4.26 11.64
N LYS A 149 -14.60 -3.31 11.62
CA LYS A 149 -14.96 -2.58 10.40
C LYS A 149 -14.62 -1.10 10.59
N SER A 150 -13.81 -0.54 9.73
CA SER A 150 -13.53 0.90 9.69
C SER A 150 -14.48 1.58 8.71
N LYS A 151 -15.02 2.74 9.10
CA LYS A 151 -15.74 3.60 8.15
C LYS A 151 -14.71 4.24 7.21
N PRO A 152 -14.94 4.26 5.88
CA PRO A 152 -14.12 5.03 4.97
C PRO A 152 -14.13 6.50 5.40
N LYS A 153 -12.96 7.12 5.52
CA LYS A 153 -12.87 8.56 5.69
C LYS A 153 -13.22 9.21 4.35
N GLU A 154 -14.14 10.16 4.37
CA GLU A 154 -14.41 10.96 3.18
C GLU A 154 -13.12 11.67 2.73
N ALA A 155 -12.93 11.73 1.42
CA ALA A 155 -11.77 12.37 0.87
C ALA A 155 -11.99 13.89 0.87
N SER A 156 -11.09 14.62 1.51
CA SER A 156 -11.10 16.07 1.48
C SER A 156 -10.79 16.57 0.07
N ILE A 157 -11.62 17.48 -0.45
CA ILE A 157 -11.45 18.16 -1.73
C ILE A 157 -10.74 19.49 -1.47
N ILE A 158 -9.87 19.89 -2.39
CA ILE A 158 -9.14 21.17 -2.35
C ILE A 158 -10.03 22.19 -3.07
N THR A 159 -10.38 23.27 -2.41
CA THR A 159 -11.13 24.37 -3.05
C THR A 159 -10.23 25.22 -3.95
N ASN A 160 -10.82 26.01 -4.84
CA ASN A 160 -10.05 26.91 -5.71
C ASN A 160 -9.27 27.96 -4.90
N GLU A 161 -9.82 28.43 -3.78
CA GLU A 161 -9.18 29.38 -2.88
C GLU A 161 -7.96 28.73 -2.21
N GLU A 162 -8.12 27.52 -1.67
CA GLU A 162 -7.02 26.77 -1.07
C GLU A 162 -5.93 26.45 -2.09
N PHE A 163 -6.31 26.12 -3.32
CA PHE A 163 -5.33 25.87 -4.39
C PHE A 163 -4.53 27.11 -4.72
N ASN A 164 -5.18 28.29 -4.86
CA ASN A 164 -4.50 29.55 -5.09
C ASN A 164 -3.57 29.93 -3.95
N LEU A 165 -3.96 29.73 -2.68
CA LEU A 165 -3.11 29.95 -1.52
C LEU A 165 -1.87 29.04 -1.53
N LEU A 166 -2.04 27.76 -1.89
CA LEU A 166 -0.94 26.82 -2.05
C LEU A 166 0.03 27.25 -3.14
N LEU A 167 -0.47 27.64 -4.32
CA LEU A 167 0.35 28.14 -5.43
C LEU A 167 1.15 29.37 -5.04
N ASN A 168 0.51 30.34 -4.39
CA ASN A 168 1.19 31.54 -3.92
C ASN A 168 2.30 31.22 -2.90
N SER A 169 2.07 30.23 -2.04
CA SER A 169 3.07 29.77 -1.07
C SER A 169 4.25 29.05 -1.70
N ALA A 170 4.04 28.40 -2.87
CA ALA A 170 5.04 27.66 -3.63
C ALA A 170 5.66 28.46 -4.78
N LYS A 171 5.29 29.73 -4.96
CA LYS A 171 5.68 30.57 -6.10
C LYS A 171 7.20 30.54 -6.36
N ASN A 172 7.57 30.43 -7.62
CA ASN A 172 8.95 30.39 -8.11
C ASN A 172 9.77 29.15 -7.65
N THR A 173 9.10 28.08 -7.25
CA THR A 173 9.74 26.81 -6.93
C THR A 173 9.22 25.70 -7.86
N GLN A 174 9.95 24.57 -7.98
CA GLN A 174 9.43 23.41 -8.69
C GLN A 174 8.14 22.87 -8.08
N PHE A 175 7.86 23.14 -6.81
CA PHE A 175 6.66 22.70 -6.13
C PHE A 175 5.40 23.42 -6.65
N GLU A 176 5.49 24.64 -7.12
CA GLU A 176 4.38 25.30 -7.82
C GLU A 176 3.89 24.44 -9.00
N ILE A 177 4.84 23.92 -9.79
CA ILE A 177 4.52 23.11 -10.98
C ILE A 177 4.04 21.73 -10.58
N ILE A 178 4.61 21.13 -9.52
CA ILE A 178 4.13 19.86 -8.95
C ILE A 178 2.66 19.98 -8.50
N LEU A 179 2.30 21.08 -7.83
CA LEU A 179 0.93 21.32 -7.37
C LEU A 179 -0.04 21.49 -8.55
N ARG A 180 0.35 22.26 -9.58
CA ARG A 180 -0.43 22.41 -10.82
C ARG A 180 -0.61 21.08 -11.54
N LEU A 181 0.47 20.34 -11.72
CA LEU A 181 0.42 19.02 -12.36
C LEU A 181 -0.51 18.07 -11.59
N ALA A 182 -0.37 18.01 -10.26
CA ALA A 182 -1.21 17.16 -9.43
C ALA A 182 -2.70 17.55 -9.50
N PHE A 183 -3.01 18.84 -9.56
CA PHE A 183 -4.37 19.37 -9.62
C PHE A 183 -5.03 19.08 -10.97
N ASP A 184 -4.35 19.35 -12.08
CA ASP A 184 -4.87 19.17 -13.44
C ASP A 184 -5.00 17.70 -13.83
N THR A 185 -4.02 16.86 -13.43
CA THR A 185 -3.89 15.49 -13.94
C THR A 185 -4.37 14.42 -12.97
N GLY A 186 -4.44 14.72 -11.68
CA GLY A 186 -4.71 13.71 -10.65
C GLY A 186 -3.68 12.58 -10.58
N MET A 187 -2.47 12.75 -11.11
CA MET A 187 -1.39 11.77 -11.04
C MET A 187 -1.07 11.38 -9.59
N ARG A 188 -0.64 10.12 -9.42
CA ARG A 188 -0.16 9.68 -8.10
C ARG A 188 1.18 10.33 -7.78
N ARG A 189 1.45 10.60 -6.51
CA ARG A 189 2.72 11.16 -6.04
C ARG A 189 3.94 10.43 -6.59
N SER A 190 3.90 9.10 -6.59
CA SER A 190 4.99 8.25 -7.11
C SER A 190 5.18 8.33 -8.62
N GLU A 191 4.11 8.58 -9.38
CA GLU A 191 4.13 8.81 -10.82
C GLU A 191 4.76 10.17 -11.13
N ILE A 192 4.36 11.22 -10.40
CA ILE A 192 4.95 12.57 -10.52
C ILE A 192 6.45 12.54 -10.26
N CYS A 193 6.90 11.81 -9.23
CA CYS A 193 8.32 11.68 -8.91
C CYS A 193 9.13 10.95 -10.00
N ALA A 194 8.50 10.06 -10.74
CA ALA A 194 9.15 9.26 -11.77
C ALA A 194 9.09 9.89 -13.18
N LEU A 195 8.36 11.01 -13.35
CA LEU A 195 8.12 11.65 -14.64
C LEU A 195 9.42 12.17 -15.25
N ARG A 196 9.67 11.85 -16.51
CA ARG A 196 10.81 12.30 -17.29
C ARG A 196 10.37 13.24 -18.41
N TRP A 197 11.30 14.00 -18.97
CA TRP A 197 11.00 14.88 -20.11
C TRP A 197 10.59 14.12 -21.37
N GLU A 198 11.07 12.90 -21.56
CA GLU A 198 10.66 12.01 -22.66
C GLU A 198 9.20 11.52 -22.55
N ASP A 199 8.61 11.62 -21.37
CA ASP A 199 7.21 11.25 -21.12
C ASP A 199 6.23 12.39 -21.48
N ILE A 200 6.71 13.57 -21.86
CA ILE A 200 5.88 14.74 -22.18
C ILE A 200 5.95 15.05 -23.67
N ASP A 201 4.89 14.73 -24.38
CA ASP A 201 4.72 15.12 -25.79
C ASP A 201 4.02 16.49 -25.88
N PHE A 202 4.81 17.56 -26.00
CA PHE A 202 4.31 18.91 -26.13
C PHE A 202 3.58 19.16 -27.46
N ASN A 203 3.83 18.38 -28.52
CA ASN A 203 3.17 18.52 -29.82
C ASN A 203 1.76 17.91 -29.76
N LYS A 204 1.62 16.72 -29.20
CA LYS A 204 0.33 16.04 -29.04
C LYS A 204 -0.44 16.51 -27.82
N ASN A 205 0.15 17.32 -26.94
CA ASN A 205 -0.39 17.71 -25.64
C ASN A 205 -0.78 16.50 -24.76
N ILE A 206 0.16 15.58 -24.60
CA ILE A 206 -0.02 14.33 -23.85
C ILE A 206 1.12 14.14 -22.85
N ILE A 207 0.78 13.63 -21.67
CA ILE A 207 1.71 13.09 -20.68
C ILE A 207 1.54 11.57 -20.66
N HIS A 208 2.61 10.85 -20.94
CA HIS A 208 2.66 9.38 -20.87
C HIS A 208 3.04 8.95 -19.46
N VAL A 209 2.13 8.39 -18.69
CA VAL A 209 2.43 7.83 -17.36
C VAL A 209 2.91 6.40 -17.55
N ARG A 210 4.22 6.17 -17.49
CA ARG A 210 4.85 4.86 -17.72
C ARG A 210 5.57 4.32 -16.50
N HIS A 211 5.96 5.19 -15.56
CA HIS A 211 6.80 4.85 -14.44
C HIS A 211 6.23 5.34 -13.10
N ALA A 212 6.61 4.67 -12.03
CA ALA A 212 6.36 5.12 -10.67
C ALA A 212 7.52 4.77 -9.76
N ILE A 213 7.79 5.60 -8.75
CA ILE A 213 8.75 5.28 -7.70
C ILE A 213 8.14 4.24 -6.78
N LYS A 214 8.81 3.08 -6.65
CA LYS A 214 8.50 2.03 -5.69
C LYS A 214 9.35 2.21 -4.45
N ILE A 215 8.79 1.96 -3.28
CA ILE A 215 9.46 2.13 -1.99
C ILE A 215 9.51 0.79 -1.28
N ASP A 216 10.71 0.34 -0.94
CA ASP A 216 10.95 -0.75 -0.01
C ASP A 216 11.53 -0.17 1.30
N ARG A 217 10.74 -0.17 2.37
CA ARG A 217 11.14 0.38 3.66
C ARG A 217 12.14 -0.50 4.40
N TYR A 218 12.25 -1.76 4.02
CA TYR A 218 13.14 -2.76 4.61
C TYR A 218 14.35 -3.08 3.73
N ALA A 219 14.56 -2.28 2.70
CA ALA A 219 15.78 -2.38 1.88
C ALA A 219 17.04 -2.16 2.74
N PRO A 220 18.12 -2.90 2.47
CA PRO A 220 19.32 -2.87 3.31
C PRO A 220 20.01 -1.50 3.32
N THR A 221 19.88 -0.71 2.26
CA THR A 221 20.49 0.62 2.14
C THR A 221 19.50 1.67 1.68
N ILE A 222 19.83 2.95 1.88
CA ILE A 222 19.00 4.07 1.42
C ILE A 222 18.93 4.09 -0.12
N GLU A 223 19.99 3.67 -0.80
CA GLU A 223 20.09 3.63 -2.26
C GLU A 223 19.12 2.61 -2.85
N THR A 224 19.01 1.42 -2.23
CA THR A 224 18.13 0.34 -2.66
C THR A 224 16.68 0.51 -2.19
N ARG A 225 16.42 1.49 -1.30
CA ARG A 225 15.07 1.79 -0.79
C ARG A 225 14.10 2.25 -1.87
N PHE A 226 14.60 2.88 -2.92
CA PHE A 226 13.78 3.41 -3.99
C PHE A 226 14.17 2.78 -5.32
N SER A 227 13.17 2.31 -6.04
CA SER A 227 13.35 1.82 -7.41
C SER A 227 12.33 2.45 -8.34
N ILE A 228 12.71 2.59 -9.62
CA ILE A 228 11.80 3.00 -10.67
C ILE A 228 11.27 1.73 -11.32
N GLY A 229 9.98 1.68 -11.54
CA GLY A 229 9.36 0.57 -12.23
C GLY A 229 8.01 0.96 -12.77
N GLU A 230 7.37 0.04 -13.47
CA GLU A 230 6.01 0.23 -13.95
C GLU A 230 5.03 0.52 -12.81
N PRO A 231 3.95 1.25 -13.07
CA PRO A 231 2.86 1.44 -12.13
C PRO A 231 2.34 0.10 -11.60
N LYS A 232 1.65 0.14 -10.45
CA LYS A 232 1.21 -1.06 -9.72
C LYS A 232 0.27 -1.99 -10.51
N THR A 233 -0.39 -1.48 -11.54
CA THR A 233 -1.33 -2.21 -12.40
C THR A 233 -1.12 -1.79 -13.84
N ASP A 234 -1.43 -2.65 -14.80
CA ASP A 234 -1.35 -2.37 -16.24
C ASP A 234 -2.17 -1.13 -16.62
N TYR A 235 -3.31 -0.91 -15.96
CA TYR A 235 -4.11 0.32 -16.10
C TYR A 235 -3.39 1.59 -15.61
N GLY A 236 -2.28 1.43 -14.89
CA GLY A 236 -1.43 2.54 -14.45
C GLY A 236 -0.65 3.16 -15.60
N ILE A 237 -0.33 2.39 -16.64
CA ILE A 237 0.24 2.89 -17.90
C ILE A 237 -0.89 3.53 -18.68
N ARG A 238 -0.80 4.84 -18.90
CA ARG A 238 -1.88 5.61 -19.51
C ARG A 238 -1.39 6.95 -20.04
N ASP A 239 -2.17 7.53 -20.91
CA ASP A 239 -1.98 8.87 -21.43
C ASP A 239 -2.93 9.85 -20.72
N ILE A 240 -2.41 11.02 -20.38
CA ILE A 240 -3.16 12.10 -19.73
C ILE A 240 -3.04 13.34 -20.62
N ALA A 241 -4.18 14.01 -20.85
CA ALA A 241 -4.19 15.26 -21.60
C ALA A 241 -3.43 16.37 -20.84
N LEU A 242 -2.60 17.10 -21.56
CA LEU A 242 -1.84 18.24 -21.07
C LEU A 242 -2.63 19.54 -21.36
N THR A 243 -3.06 20.24 -20.31
CA THR A 243 -3.75 21.53 -20.46
C THR A 243 -2.80 22.62 -20.95
N GLY A 244 -3.33 23.64 -21.66
CA GLY A 244 -2.51 24.72 -22.20
C GLY A 244 -1.69 25.47 -21.15
N ILE A 245 -2.29 25.73 -19.99
CA ILE A 245 -1.62 26.42 -18.87
C ILE A 245 -0.51 25.54 -18.30
N LEU A 246 -0.77 24.24 -18.10
CA LEU A 246 0.24 23.31 -17.58
C LEU A 246 1.39 23.14 -18.56
N LYS A 247 1.10 23.08 -19.89
CA LYS A 247 2.11 23.04 -20.95
C LYS A 247 3.08 24.20 -20.85
N LEU A 248 2.56 25.45 -20.79
CA LEU A 248 3.39 26.65 -20.66
C LEU A 248 4.27 26.62 -19.40
N ASN A 249 3.71 26.18 -18.26
CA ASN A 249 4.46 26.08 -17.02
C ASN A 249 5.57 25.02 -17.10
N LEU A 250 5.29 23.85 -17.70
CA LEU A 250 6.30 22.80 -17.91
C LEU A 250 7.40 23.23 -18.88
N GLN A 251 7.07 23.92 -19.96
CA GLN A 251 8.06 24.47 -20.90
C GLN A 251 8.97 25.49 -20.20
N LYS A 252 8.39 26.40 -19.42
CA LYS A 252 9.16 27.36 -18.60
C LYS A 252 10.09 26.64 -17.62
N HIS A 253 9.60 25.63 -16.96
CA HIS A 253 10.38 24.82 -16.03
C HIS A 253 11.53 24.10 -16.75
N GLN A 254 11.30 23.57 -17.94
CA GLN A 254 12.34 22.92 -18.73
C GLN A 254 13.48 23.90 -19.10
N ILE A 255 13.12 25.14 -19.46
CA ILE A 255 14.12 26.19 -19.74
C ILE A 255 14.94 26.49 -18.48
N GLN A 256 14.28 26.69 -17.33
CA GLN A 256 14.98 26.94 -16.06
C GLN A 256 15.91 25.78 -15.67
N GLN A 257 15.47 24.55 -15.90
CA GLN A 257 16.26 23.37 -15.61
C GLN A 257 17.45 23.23 -16.59
N LYS A 258 17.28 23.61 -17.88
CA LYS A 258 18.37 23.67 -18.84
C LYS A 258 19.46 24.67 -18.42
N GLU A 259 19.07 25.87 -18.00
CA GLU A 259 20.00 26.88 -17.48
C GLU A 259 20.71 26.40 -16.22
N PHE A 260 19.96 25.80 -15.27
CA PHE A 260 20.55 25.23 -14.07
C PHE A 260 21.61 24.18 -14.35
N PHE A 261 21.36 23.24 -15.30
CA PHE A 261 22.35 22.22 -15.67
C PHE A 261 23.53 22.81 -16.45
N LYS A 262 23.30 23.81 -17.32
CA LYS A 262 24.38 24.53 -18.02
C LYS A 262 25.37 25.14 -17.03
N ASN A 263 24.87 25.75 -15.94
CA ASN A 263 25.71 26.32 -14.88
C ASN A 263 26.48 25.26 -14.07
N LYS A 264 26.14 23.98 -14.27
CA LYS A 264 26.83 22.80 -13.69
C LYS A 264 27.63 22.02 -14.72
N ASN A 265 27.93 22.62 -15.90
CA ASN A 265 28.60 21.97 -17.01
C ASN A 265 27.94 20.67 -17.48
N ARG A 266 26.61 20.60 -17.42
CA ARG A 266 25.80 19.45 -17.84
C ARG A 266 24.71 19.87 -18.81
N ILE A 267 24.41 18.99 -19.77
CA ILE A 267 23.32 19.19 -20.73
C ILE A 267 22.07 18.45 -20.20
N LEU A 268 20.93 19.12 -20.24
CA LEU A 268 19.65 18.48 -19.93
C LEU A 268 19.30 17.44 -20.99
N SER A 269 19.06 16.19 -20.56
CA SER A 269 18.62 15.09 -21.40
C SER A 269 17.10 14.89 -21.29
N LEU A 270 16.48 14.32 -22.33
CA LEU A 270 15.08 13.90 -22.27
C LEU A 270 14.84 12.80 -21.21
N LYS A 271 15.87 12.01 -20.86
CA LYS A 271 15.80 11.00 -19.79
C LYS A 271 15.90 11.58 -18.39
N ASP A 272 16.20 12.88 -18.25
CA ASP A 272 16.23 13.52 -16.94
C ASP A 272 14.82 13.67 -16.36
N PHE A 273 14.74 13.64 -15.04
CA PHE A 273 13.48 13.81 -14.33
C PHE A 273 12.95 15.24 -14.45
N VAL A 274 11.66 15.39 -14.66
CA VAL A 274 11.00 16.69 -14.66
C VAL A 274 11.14 17.35 -13.29
N PHE A 275 11.00 16.57 -12.23
CA PHE A 275 11.17 17.03 -10.85
C PHE A 275 12.33 16.32 -10.19
N MET A 276 13.37 17.06 -9.91
CA MET A 276 14.61 16.52 -9.38
C MET A 276 14.87 16.92 -7.93
N SER A 277 15.68 16.12 -7.27
CA SER A 277 16.25 16.48 -5.97
C SER A 277 17.23 17.65 -6.14
N GLN A 278 17.09 18.67 -5.30
CA GLN A 278 18.03 19.78 -5.22
C GLN A 278 19.12 19.57 -4.16
N HIS A 279 19.04 18.44 -3.43
CA HIS A 279 20.06 18.11 -2.43
C HIS A 279 21.37 17.73 -3.12
N HIS A 280 22.48 18.27 -2.63
CA HIS A 280 23.80 18.14 -3.26
C HIS A 280 24.18 16.68 -3.61
N SER A 281 24.00 15.75 -2.67
CA SER A 281 24.35 14.33 -2.86
C SER A 281 23.42 13.56 -3.83
N ARG A 282 22.29 14.15 -4.26
CA ARG A 282 21.29 13.53 -5.13
C ARG A 282 20.85 14.43 -6.26
N LEU A 283 21.65 15.43 -6.56
CA LEU A 283 21.34 16.40 -7.60
C LEU A 283 21.10 15.70 -8.95
N GLY A 284 19.98 16.03 -9.57
CA GLY A 284 19.56 15.42 -10.85
C GLY A 284 18.83 14.08 -10.72
N ASN A 285 18.85 13.42 -9.56
CA ASN A 285 17.98 12.28 -9.30
C ASN A 285 16.52 12.74 -9.05
N PHE A 286 15.59 11.81 -9.15
CA PHE A 286 14.17 12.08 -8.87
C PHE A 286 13.95 12.65 -7.46
N ILE A 287 12.93 13.50 -7.32
CA ILE A 287 12.44 13.92 -6.00
C ILE A 287 11.80 12.74 -5.29
N GLN A 288 12.19 12.52 -4.03
CA GLN A 288 11.60 11.41 -3.26
C GLN A 288 10.13 11.69 -2.93
N PRO A 289 9.25 10.67 -3.00
CA PRO A 289 7.83 10.84 -2.70
C PRO A 289 7.54 11.44 -1.31
N ASP A 290 8.35 11.11 -0.30
CA ASP A 290 8.19 11.65 1.04
C ASP A 290 8.52 13.15 1.10
N ASN A 291 9.48 13.63 0.29
CA ASN A 291 9.81 15.06 0.19
C ASN A 291 8.62 15.88 -0.35
N ILE A 292 7.88 15.35 -1.33
CA ILE A 292 6.65 16.00 -1.82
C ILE A 292 5.63 16.13 -0.68
N THR A 293 5.46 15.09 0.14
CA THR A 293 4.51 15.14 1.26
C THR A 293 4.95 16.13 2.34
N HIS A 294 6.23 16.11 2.71
CA HIS A 294 6.77 17.02 3.71
C HIS A 294 6.68 18.47 3.26
N GLU A 295 7.02 18.74 2.00
CA GLU A 295 6.93 20.10 1.47
C GLU A 295 5.48 20.56 1.35
N PHE A 296 4.57 19.70 0.92
CA PHE A 296 3.13 20.02 0.91
C PHE A 296 2.62 20.42 2.31
N VAL A 297 3.05 19.72 3.36
CA VAL A 297 2.66 20.07 4.75
C VAL A 297 3.20 21.44 5.14
N LYS A 298 4.43 21.77 4.74
CA LYS A 298 5.03 23.10 5.00
C LYS A 298 4.27 24.20 4.23
N LEU A 299 4.00 23.98 2.95
CA LEU A 299 3.26 24.93 2.10
C LEU A 299 1.85 25.17 2.64
N LYS A 300 1.14 24.10 3.01
CA LYS A 300 -0.18 24.17 3.65
C LYS A 300 -0.17 25.02 4.91
N ARG A 301 0.84 24.81 5.79
CA ARG A 301 1.00 25.61 7.00
C ARG A 301 1.32 27.07 6.68
N LYS A 302 2.22 27.33 5.72
CA LYS A 302 2.57 28.69 5.26
C LYS A 302 1.35 29.40 4.66
N ALA A 303 0.49 28.69 3.97
CA ALA A 303 -0.76 29.18 3.39
C ALA A 303 -1.87 29.41 4.42
N GLY A 304 -1.69 29.04 5.69
CA GLY A 304 -2.71 29.17 6.73
C GLY A 304 -3.91 28.21 6.59
N ILE A 305 -3.80 27.15 5.77
CA ILE A 305 -4.90 26.23 5.48
C ILE A 305 -5.08 25.25 6.64
N LYS A 306 -6.28 25.29 7.24
CA LYS A 306 -6.65 24.45 8.41
C LYS A 306 -7.39 23.16 8.05
N SER A 307 -7.97 23.06 6.83
CA SER A 307 -8.70 21.89 6.36
C SER A 307 -7.82 20.63 6.36
N ASP A 308 -8.43 19.44 6.41
CA ASP A 308 -7.72 18.16 6.50
C ASP A 308 -7.30 17.63 5.10
N ILE A 309 -6.84 18.55 4.23
CA ILE A 309 -6.31 18.19 2.91
C ILE A 309 -4.91 17.62 3.02
N THR A 310 -4.62 16.66 2.15
CA THR A 310 -3.32 16.03 1.97
C THR A 310 -2.89 16.11 0.51
N PHE A 311 -1.64 15.78 0.16
CA PHE A 311 -1.23 15.73 -1.24
C PHE A 311 -2.11 14.78 -2.08
N LYS A 312 -2.67 13.73 -1.47
CA LYS A 312 -3.62 12.81 -2.13
C LYS A 312 -4.94 13.50 -2.49
N SER A 313 -5.29 14.58 -1.82
CA SER A 313 -6.52 15.34 -2.08
C SER A 313 -6.55 15.94 -3.49
N PHE A 314 -5.40 16.28 -4.09
CA PHE A 314 -5.31 16.72 -5.50
C PHE A 314 -5.98 15.73 -6.45
N ARG A 315 -5.62 14.46 -6.32
CA ARG A 315 -6.22 13.41 -7.15
C ARG A 315 -7.72 13.24 -6.88
N HIS A 316 -8.15 13.36 -5.62
CA HIS A 316 -9.58 13.31 -5.32
C HIS A 316 -10.31 14.49 -5.94
N THR A 317 -9.77 15.69 -5.83
CA THR A 317 -10.33 16.91 -6.43
C THR A 317 -10.46 16.77 -7.95
N CYS A 318 -9.38 16.39 -8.63
CA CYS A 318 -9.38 16.19 -10.07
C CYS A 318 -10.45 15.17 -10.52
N LEU A 319 -10.51 14.00 -9.88
CA LEU A 319 -11.45 12.97 -10.30
C LEU A 319 -12.92 13.30 -9.94
N THR A 320 -13.13 14.03 -8.85
CA THR A 320 -14.46 14.52 -8.46
C THR A 320 -14.95 15.59 -9.44
N SER A 321 -14.10 16.55 -9.81
CA SER A 321 -14.46 17.58 -10.80
C SER A 321 -14.79 16.99 -12.17
N LEU A 322 -14.08 15.94 -12.60
CA LEU A 322 -14.44 15.23 -13.83
C LEU A 322 -15.80 14.53 -13.73
N ALA A 323 -16.14 13.97 -12.57
CA ALA A 323 -17.44 13.35 -12.35
C ALA A 323 -18.57 14.39 -12.31
N GLU A 324 -18.34 15.54 -11.68
CA GLU A 324 -19.29 16.68 -11.65
C GLU A 324 -19.51 17.30 -13.03
N ALA A 325 -18.48 17.26 -13.89
CA ALA A 325 -18.57 17.65 -15.29
C ALA A 325 -19.25 16.59 -16.18
N ASN A 326 -19.84 15.53 -15.60
CA ASN A 326 -20.51 14.44 -16.30
C ASN A 326 -19.61 13.67 -17.29
N ILE A 327 -18.29 13.67 -17.08
CA ILE A 327 -17.38 12.84 -17.88
C ILE A 327 -17.70 11.35 -17.63
N PRO A 328 -17.80 10.53 -18.68
CA PRO A 328 -18.15 9.11 -18.54
C PRO A 328 -17.23 8.40 -17.56
N ALA A 329 -17.79 7.59 -16.64
CA ALA A 329 -17.05 6.89 -15.58
C ALA A 329 -15.91 6.03 -16.13
N LYS A 330 -16.06 5.45 -17.34
CA LYS A 330 -14.99 4.69 -18.01
C LYS A 330 -13.82 5.59 -18.42
N ALA A 331 -14.08 6.82 -18.86
CA ALA A 331 -13.03 7.79 -19.18
C ALA A 331 -12.31 8.26 -17.91
N ILE A 332 -13.05 8.52 -16.81
CA ILE A 332 -12.46 8.84 -15.50
C ILE A 332 -11.62 7.67 -14.99
N GLN A 333 -12.08 6.43 -15.16
CA GLN A 333 -11.32 5.22 -14.78
C GLN A 333 -10.00 5.14 -15.54
N ALA A 334 -10.02 5.32 -16.86
CA ALA A 334 -8.84 5.30 -17.72
C ALA A 334 -7.87 6.43 -17.34
N HIS A 335 -8.37 7.65 -17.17
CA HIS A 335 -7.58 8.81 -16.71
C HIS A 335 -6.94 8.56 -15.34
N ALA A 336 -7.69 7.98 -14.41
CA ALA A 336 -7.20 7.65 -13.07
C ALA A 336 -6.21 6.47 -13.05
N GLY A 337 -6.25 5.57 -14.03
CA GLY A 337 -5.51 4.32 -13.98
C GLY A 337 -5.99 3.41 -12.85
N HIS A 338 -7.33 3.22 -12.72
CA HIS A 338 -7.93 2.33 -11.75
C HIS A 338 -8.23 0.96 -12.40
N ALA A 339 -7.78 -0.11 -11.76
CA ALA A 339 -8.06 -1.47 -12.23
C ALA A 339 -9.55 -1.83 -12.17
N ASN A 340 -10.32 -1.20 -11.27
CA ASN A 340 -11.75 -1.50 -11.08
C ASN A 340 -12.60 -0.24 -11.21
N ALA A 341 -13.57 -0.27 -12.12
CA ALA A 341 -14.54 0.81 -12.36
C ALA A 341 -15.44 1.06 -11.13
N SER A 342 -15.79 0.00 -10.39
CA SER A 342 -16.61 0.14 -9.16
C SER A 342 -15.95 1.05 -8.13
N PHE A 343 -14.62 1.07 -8.07
CA PHE A 343 -13.88 1.96 -7.17
C PHE A 343 -14.08 3.44 -7.56
N THR A 344 -14.08 3.74 -8.86
CA THR A 344 -14.32 5.09 -9.39
C THR A 344 -15.77 5.50 -9.17
N LEU A 345 -16.73 4.63 -9.52
CA LEU A 345 -18.16 4.88 -9.33
C LEU A 345 -18.53 5.10 -7.87
N ASN A 346 -18.10 4.21 -6.96
CA ASN A 346 -18.45 4.30 -5.54
C ASN A 346 -17.79 5.47 -4.82
N ARG A 347 -16.72 6.04 -5.37
CA ARG A 347 -15.94 7.06 -4.68
C ARG A 347 -16.13 8.47 -5.22
N TYR A 348 -16.42 8.60 -6.51
CA TYR A 348 -16.49 9.89 -7.19
C TYR A 348 -17.86 10.19 -7.80
N VAL A 349 -18.67 9.17 -8.07
CA VAL A 349 -20.02 9.34 -8.59
C VAL A 349 -21.00 9.27 -7.42
N HIS A 350 -21.07 10.34 -6.63
CA HIS A 350 -22.17 10.51 -5.68
C HIS A 350 -23.41 10.96 -6.43
N LYS A 351 -24.59 10.47 -6.00
CA LYS A 351 -25.87 11.02 -6.47
C LYS A 351 -25.93 12.51 -6.09
N THR A 352 -25.64 13.37 -7.03
CA THR A 352 -25.84 14.81 -6.85
C THR A 352 -27.26 15.15 -7.29
N GLU A 353 -27.89 16.19 -6.70
CA GLU A 353 -29.16 16.75 -7.18
C GLU A 353 -29.08 17.11 -8.67
N GLN A 354 -27.89 17.53 -9.11
CA GLN A 354 -27.58 17.90 -10.47
C GLN A 354 -27.71 16.71 -11.44
N MET A 355 -27.25 15.52 -11.05
CA MET A 355 -27.43 14.29 -11.85
C MET A 355 -28.93 13.93 -11.98
N THR A 356 -29.70 14.11 -10.93
CA THR A 356 -31.16 13.87 -10.98
C THR A 356 -31.85 14.84 -11.91
N LYS A 357 -31.45 16.14 -11.90
CA LYS A 357 -31.96 17.17 -12.84
C LYS A 357 -31.57 16.84 -14.28
N SER A 358 -30.30 16.50 -14.56
CA SER A 358 -29.85 16.15 -15.91
C SER A 358 -30.58 14.93 -16.48
N ILE A 359 -30.90 13.93 -15.64
CA ILE A 359 -31.71 12.78 -16.05
C ILE A 359 -33.13 13.23 -16.44
N ALA A 360 -33.74 14.08 -15.63
CA ALA A 360 -35.09 14.60 -15.92
C ALA A 360 -35.10 15.44 -17.19
N GLU A 361 -34.12 16.31 -17.41
CA GLU A 361 -33.95 17.11 -18.62
C GLU A 361 -33.80 16.23 -19.87
N TYR A 362 -32.89 15.23 -19.83
CA TYR A 362 -32.74 14.28 -20.94
C TYR A 362 -34.04 13.52 -21.27
N LEU A 363 -34.71 13.00 -20.23
CA LEU A 363 -35.96 12.29 -20.43
C LEU A 363 -37.07 13.19 -21.02
N ASN A 364 -37.14 14.45 -20.61
CA ASN A 364 -38.06 15.43 -21.15
C ASN A 364 -37.76 15.74 -22.62
N GLU A 365 -36.49 15.94 -22.98
CA GLU A 365 -36.11 16.15 -24.39
C GLU A 365 -36.40 14.93 -25.27
N ARG A 366 -36.12 13.72 -24.76
CA ARG A 366 -36.43 12.47 -25.46
C ARG A 366 -37.94 12.36 -25.70
N ASN A 367 -38.74 12.62 -24.70
CA ASN A 367 -40.20 12.56 -24.82
C ASN A 367 -40.75 13.61 -25.78
N LYS A 368 -40.22 14.84 -25.82
CA LYS A 368 -40.58 15.87 -26.82
C LYS A 368 -40.32 15.39 -28.25
N LYS A 369 -39.18 14.72 -28.50
CA LYS A 369 -38.84 14.15 -29.82
C LYS A 369 -39.77 13.01 -30.24
N LEU A 370 -40.32 12.24 -29.29
CA LEU A 370 -41.28 11.18 -29.56
C LEU A 370 -42.72 11.69 -29.83
N THR A 371 -43.07 12.87 -29.29
CA THR A 371 -44.41 13.49 -29.47
C THR A 371 -44.44 14.41 -30.65
N SER A 372 -43.32 14.71 -31.33
CA SER A 372 -43.22 15.54 -32.53
C SER A 372 -43.09 14.73 -33.83
N GLN A 373 -43.29 13.42 -33.78
CA GLN A 373 -43.52 12.52 -34.91
C GLN A 373 -44.99 12.08 -34.95
#